data_8d46b2ab617b05f18c33ea016045f450
#
_entry.id   8d46b2ab617b05f18c33ea016045f450
#
_cell.length_a   1.000
_cell.length_b   1.000
_cell.length_c   1.000
_cell.angle_alpha   90.00
_cell.angle_beta   90.00
_cell.angle_gamma   90.00
#
_symmetry.space_group_name_H-M   'P 1'
#
loop_
_entity.id
_entity.type
_entity.pdbx_description
1 polymer ?
#
loop_
_entity_poly.entity_id
_entity_poly.type
_entity_poly.pdbx_seq_one_letter_code
_entity_poly.pdbx_strand_id
1 'polypeptide(L)'
;PDLVAILRRRGLTDKADACQKEIDAMNEAILRDGWDGEWFVRAYDAFGHKIGSKECEDGKIYIESQGYCVMGGVGVKDGKAEKALESVHKYLETKHGIVLLQPAYKEYHLELGEVSSYPPGYKENAGIFCHNNPWIIAAETVVGHGDRAFDLYSRIAPAYREEISDLHKMEPYVYSQMIAGKDAPNFGQAKNSWLTGTAAWNFYVISNYILGIKPDWEGLKIDPCIPHTWDGYQ
;
A
#
# COMPACT_ATOMS: atom_id res chain seq x y z
N PRO A 1 7.25 5.93 15.29
CA PRO A 1 6.70 5.36 16.54
C PRO A 1 7.66 4.40 17.24
N ASP A 2 8.23 3.40 16.53
CA ASP A 2 9.06 2.35 17.13
C ASP A 2 10.31 2.90 17.80
N LEU A 3 11.00 3.86 17.16
CA LEU A 3 12.15 4.51 17.75
C LEU A 3 11.81 5.21 19.07
N VAL A 4 10.64 5.86 19.16
CA VAL A 4 10.19 6.51 20.39
C VAL A 4 9.97 5.48 21.50
N ALA A 5 9.36 4.34 21.18
CA ALA A 5 9.17 3.25 22.14
C ALA A 5 10.51 2.69 22.62
N ILE A 6 11.47 2.47 21.71
CA ILE A 6 12.84 2.02 22.06
C ILE A 6 13.54 3.03 22.99
N LEU A 7 13.49 4.31 22.65
CA LEU A 7 14.14 5.36 23.43
C LEU A 7 13.54 5.46 24.84
N ARG A 8 12.23 5.42 24.98
CA ARG A 8 11.53 5.43 26.28
C ARG A 8 11.93 4.23 27.14
N ARG A 9 11.95 3.03 26.54
CA ARG A 9 12.38 1.81 27.25
C ARG A 9 13.84 1.87 27.71
N ARG A 10 14.70 2.58 26.97
CA ARG A 10 16.10 2.82 27.32
C ARG A 10 16.29 3.95 28.35
N GLY A 11 15.23 4.60 28.83
CA GLY A 11 15.29 5.73 29.73
C GLY A 11 15.81 7.03 29.07
N LEU A 12 15.85 7.08 27.71
CA LEU A 12 16.31 8.24 26.95
C LEU A 12 15.13 9.17 26.65
N THR A 13 14.46 9.66 27.71
CA THR A 13 13.18 10.38 27.65
C THR A 13 13.27 11.64 26.77
N ASP A 14 14.33 12.48 26.98
CA ASP A 14 14.47 13.73 26.22
C ASP A 14 14.56 13.47 24.69
N LYS A 15 15.25 12.38 24.31
CA LYS A 15 15.36 11.99 22.89
C LYS A 15 14.04 11.45 22.37
N ALA A 16 13.32 10.68 23.17
CA ALA A 16 12.01 10.17 22.82
C ALA A 16 11.01 11.31 22.59
N ASP A 17 11.00 12.30 23.48
CA ASP A 17 10.12 13.46 23.38
C ASP A 17 10.45 14.34 22.17
N ALA A 18 11.75 14.54 21.89
CA ALA A 18 12.17 15.23 20.68
C ALA A 18 11.71 14.50 19.42
N CYS A 19 11.88 13.17 19.33
CA CYS A 19 11.38 12.37 18.20
C CYS A 19 9.84 12.41 18.08
N GLN A 20 9.13 12.38 19.21
CA GLN A 20 7.67 12.47 19.20
C GLN A 20 7.21 13.82 18.65
N LYS A 21 7.83 14.91 19.06
CA LYS A 21 7.53 16.25 18.54
C LYS A 21 7.71 16.35 17.03
N GLU A 22 8.76 15.72 16.49
CA GLU A 22 8.98 15.69 15.02
C GLU A 22 7.91 14.83 14.32
N ILE A 23 7.50 13.70 14.90
CA ILE A 23 6.40 12.88 14.36
C ILE A 23 5.10 13.69 14.31
N ASP A 24 4.78 14.41 15.39
CA ASP A 24 3.57 15.21 15.47
C ASP A 24 3.58 16.33 14.42
N ALA A 25 4.71 17.03 14.29
CA ALA A 25 4.89 18.09 13.28
C ALA A 25 4.79 17.55 11.85
N MET A 26 5.37 16.37 11.55
CA MET A 26 5.23 15.72 10.24
C MET A 26 3.76 15.33 9.96
N ASN A 27 3.07 14.76 10.93
CA ASN A 27 1.66 14.38 10.79
C ASN A 27 0.79 15.62 10.50
N GLU A 28 1.00 16.72 11.23
CA GLU A 28 0.31 17.98 10.97
C GLU A 28 0.57 18.51 9.57
N ALA A 29 1.83 18.47 9.11
CA ALA A 29 2.21 18.92 7.78
C ALA A 29 1.55 18.04 6.69
N ILE A 30 1.55 16.71 6.85
CA ILE A 30 0.88 15.79 5.91
C ILE A 30 -0.63 16.07 5.85
N LEU A 31 -1.27 16.26 6.98
CA LEU A 31 -2.71 16.55 7.02
C LEU A 31 -3.07 17.91 6.46
N ARG A 32 -2.21 18.92 6.64
CA ARG A 32 -2.42 20.28 6.13
C ARG A 32 -2.15 20.37 4.63
N ASP A 33 -1.02 19.85 4.17
CA ASP A 33 -0.49 20.08 2.83
C ASP A 33 -0.68 18.86 1.92
N GLY A 34 -0.67 17.65 2.47
CA GLY A 34 -0.76 16.39 1.74
C GLY A 34 -2.17 15.82 1.59
N TRP A 35 -3.20 16.38 2.23
CA TRP A 35 -4.57 15.89 2.13
C TRP A 35 -5.36 16.62 1.04
N ASP A 36 -5.86 15.86 0.03
CA ASP A 36 -6.58 16.38 -1.13
C ASP A 36 -8.11 16.28 -1.01
N GLY A 37 -8.62 16.08 0.19
CA GLY A 37 -10.05 15.98 0.49
C GLY A 37 -10.62 14.56 0.45
N GLU A 38 -10.05 13.66 -0.33
CA GLU A 38 -10.46 12.26 -0.42
C GLU A 38 -9.29 11.26 -0.28
N TRP A 39 -8.05 11.70 -0.59
CA TRP A 39 -6.83 10.89 -0.49
C TRP A 39 -5.59 11.75 -0.21
N PHE A 40 -4.46 11.12 0.05
CA PHE A 40 -3.18 11.80 0.23
C PHE A 40 -2.48 11.99 -1.13
N VAL A 41 -2.02 13.20 -1.41
CA VAL A 41 -1.22 13.50 -2.60
C VAL A 41 0.09 12.72 -2.59
N ARG A 42 0.64 12.46 -3.77
CA ARG A 42 1.88 11.70 -3.92
C ARG A 42 3.11 12.54 -3.60
N ALA A 43 3.18 13.73 -4.15
CA ALA A 43 4.31 14.66 -4.02
C ALA A 43 3.94 16.05 -4.52
N TYR A 44 4.92 16.95 -4.38
CA TYR A 44 4.95 18.24 -5.09
C TYR A 44 6.17 18.27 -5.99
N ASP A 45 6.05 18.83 -7.18
CA ASP A 45 7.20 19.09 -8.06
C ASP A 45 8.03 20.29 -7.60
N ALA A 46 9.12 20.60 -8.33
CA ALA A 46 10.00 21.72 -8.01
C ALA A 46 9.32 23.11 -8.14
N PHE A 47 8.15 23.18 -8.75
CA PHE A 47 7.38 24.42 -8.96
C PHE A 47 6.19 24.51 -8.00
N GLY A 48 5.99 23.51 -7.16
CA GLY A 48 4.89 23.43 -6.19
C GLY A 48 3.59 22.88 -6.77
N HIS A 49 3.59 22.27 -7.97
CA HIS A 49 2.42 21.60 -8.49
C HIS A 49 2.25 20.23 -7.80
N LYS A 50 1.01 19.87 -7.52
CA LYS A 50 0.68 18.59 -6.91
C LYS A 50 0.82 17.44 -7.90
N ILE A 51 1.37 16.33 -7.44
CA ILE A 51 1.38 15.04 -8.12
C ILE A 51 0.52 14.09 -7.30
N GLY A 52 -0.44 13.42 -7.93
CA GLY A 52 -1.37 12.55 -7.20
C GLY A 52 -2.54 13.30 -6.56
N SER A 53 -3.03 14.34 -7.21
CA SER A 53 -4.16 15.16 -6.80
C SER A 53 -5.32 15.03 -7.78
N LYS A 54 -6.54 15.26 -7.31
CA LYS A 54 -7.73 15.40 -8.17
C LYS A 54 -7.60 16.51 -9.20
N GLU A 55 -6.69 17.46 -8.99
CA GLU A 55 -6.39 18.55 -9.90
C GLU A 55 -5.59 18.09 -11.14
N CYS A 56 -4.89 16.94 -11.06
CA CYS A 56 -4.14 16.36 -12.17
C CYS A 56 -5.09 15.81 -13.25
N GLU A 57 -4.65 15.77 -14.50
CA GLU A 57 -5.38 15.08 -15.58
C GLU A 57 -5.19 13.57 -15.50
N ASP A 58 -3.93 13.10 -15.49
CA ASP A 58 -3.52 11.72 -15.27
C ASP A 58 -2.83 11.61 -13.91
N GLY A 59 -2.65 10.39 -13.38
CA GLY A 59 -1.99 10.17 -12.10
C GLY A 59 -2.66 10.89 -10.92
N LYS A 60 -3.98 10.89 -10.83
CA LYS A 60 -4.73 11.59 -9.76
C LYS A 60 -4.55 10.99 -8.40
N ILE A 61 -4.43 9.68 -8.32
CA ILE A 61 -4.27 8.94 -7.07
C ILE A 61 -3.18 7.88 -7.22
N TYR A 62 -2.35 7.74 -6.19
CA TYR A 62 -1.24 6.78 -6.10
C TYR A 62 -1.37 5.92 -4.87
N ILE A 63 -1.01 4.64 -4.98
CA ILE A 63 -1.11 3.65 -3.91
C ILE A 63 -0.19 3.98 -2.72
N GLU A 64 1.03 4.47 -2.99
CA GLU A 64 2.10 4.58 -2.00
C GLU A 64 1.74 5.52 -0.85
N SER A 65 1.25 6.70 -1.18
CA SER A 65 0.88 7.70 -0.17
C SER A 65 -0.28 7.22 0.71
N GLN A 66 -1.25 6.49 0.16
CA GLN A 66 -2.35 5.95 0.94
C GLN A 66 -1.85 4.89 1.93
N GLY A 67 -1.09 3.91 1.44
CA GLY A 67 -0.56 2.84 2.27
C GLY A 67 0.32 3.36 3.41
N TYR A 68 1.33 4.15 3.09
CA TYR A 68 2.29 4.64 4.10
C TYR A 68 1.70 5.63 5.09
N CYS A 69 0.83 6.54 4.67
CA CYS A 69 0.18 7.47 5.59
C CYS A 69 -0.66 6.71 6.64
N VAL A 70 -1.48 5.75 6.18
CA VAL A 70 -2.34 4.99 7.09
C VAL A 70 -1.50 4.07 7.99
N MET A 71 -0.52 3.34 7.45
CA MET A 71 0.42 2.53 8.24
C MET A 71 1.16 3.38 9.30
N GLY A 72 1.48 4.61 8.97
CA GLY A 72 2.10 5.59 9.88
C GLY A 72 1.12 6.18 10.91
N GLY A 73 -0.16 5.85 10.85
CA GLY A 73 -1.20 6.37 11.76
C GLY A 73 -1.77 7.73 11.37
N VAL A 74 -1.40 8.26 10.19
CA VAL A 74 -1.88 9.56 9.71
C VAL A 74 -3.35 9.43 9.29
N GLY A 75 -4.20 10.30 9.82
CA GLY A 75 -5.63 10.35 9.47
C GLY A 75 -6.50 9.26 10.09
N VAL A 76 -5.94 8.37 10.94
CA VAL A 76 -6.70 7.27 11.58
C VAL A 76 -7.71 7.82 12.59
N LYS A 77 -7.36 8.87 13.33
CA LYS A 77 -8.21 9.42 14.39
C LYS A 77 -9.37 10.30 13.90
N ASP A 78 -9.26 10.82 12.67
CA ASP A 78 -10.21 11.78 12.09
C ASP A 78 -10.93 11.25 10.85
N GLY A 79 -10.84 9.94 10.59
CA GLY A 79 -11.52 9.25 9.50
C GLY A 79 -10.91 9.47 8.11
N LYS A 80 -9.81 10.22 7.99
CA LYS A 80 -9.15 10.42 6.69
C LYS A 80 -8.47 9.17 6.17
N ALA A 81 -7.94 8.32 7.05
CA ALA A 81 -7.37 7.03 6.69
C ALA A 81 -8.39 6.14 6.00
N GLU A 82 -9.59 5.98 6.59
CA GLU A 82 -10.68 5.22 6.00
C GLU A 82 -11.09 5.79 4.64
N LYS A 83 -11.25 7.12 4.55
CA LYS A 83 -11.60 7.80 3.31
C LYS A 83 -10.55 7.62 2.21
N ALA A 84 -9.27 7.62 2.56
CA ALA A 84 -8.18 7.35 1.62
C ALA A 84 -8.23 5.90 1.11
N LEU A 85 -8.49 4.92 1.99
CA LEU A 85 -8.64 3.51 1.62
C LEU A 85 -9.90 3.27 0.77
N GLU A 86 -11.01 3.94 1.05
CA GLU A 86 -12.17 3.94 0.16
C GLU A 86 -11.84 4.49 -1.23
N SER A 87 -10.99 5.51 -1.32
CA SER A 87 -10.53 6.04 -2.61
C SER A 87 -9.63 5.03 -3.34
N VAL A 88 -8.76 4.28 -2.63
CA VAL A 88 -8.00 3.16 -3.21
C VAL A 88 -8.94 2.11 -3.76
N HIS A 89 -9.94 1.69 -2.98
CA HIS A 89 -10.94 0.72 -3.41
C HIS A 89 -11.69 1.19 -4.67
N LYS A 90 -12.13 2.44 -4.70
CA LYS A 90 -12.91 2.99 -5.80
C LYS A 90 -12.11 3.17 -7.09
N TYR A 91 -10.87 3.60 -7.00
CA TYR A 91 -10.10 4.04 -8.16
C TYR A 91 -8.99 3.08 -8.58
N LEU A 92 -8.31 2.43 -7.63
CA LEU A 92 -7.11 1.63 -7.89
C LEU A 92 -7.35 0.13 -7.85
N GLU A 93 -8.36 -0.34 -7.14
CA GLU A 93 -8.60 -1.77 -6.97
C GLU A 93 -9.08 -2.44 -8.26
N THR A 94 -8.59 -3.65 -8.48
CA THR A 94 -9.00 -4.54 -9.57
C THR A 94 -9.13 -5.98 -9.04
N LYS A 95 -9.73 -6.85 -9.84
CA LYS A 95 -9.84 -8.29 -9.50
C LYS A 95 -8.49 -9.02 -9.40
N HIS A 96 -7.39 -8.41 -9.83
CA HIS A 96 -6.04 -9.00 -9.80
C HIS A 96 -5.09 -8.30 -8.82
N GLY A 97 -5.57 -7.34 -8.05
CA GLY A 97 -4.80 -6.52 -7.13
C GLY A 97 -5.03 -5.02 -7.36
N ILE A 98 -4.19 -4.20 -6.77
CA ILE A 98 -4.30 -2.74 -6.78
C ILE A 98 -3.26 -2.18 -7.75
N VAL A 99 -3.70 -1.35 -8.71
CA VAL A 99 -2.79 -0.64 -9.62
C VAL A 99 -2.07 0.50 -8.91
N LEU A 100 -0.87 0.85 -9.37
CA LEU A 100 -0.04 1.88 -8.73
C LEU A 100 -0.68 3.26 -8.73
N LEU A 101 -1.36 3.62 -9.80
CA LEU A 101 -1.96 4.95 -9.98
C LEU A 101 -3.15 4.90 -10.94
N GLN A 102 -3.98 5.96 -10.93
CA GLN A 102 -5.05 6.20 -11.90
C GLN A 102 -5.37 7.69 -12.05
N PRO A 103 -5.79 8.11 -13.25
CA PRO A 103 -5.67 7.44 -14.56
C PRO A 103 -4.21 7.20 -14.94
N ALA A 104 -3.97 6.21 -15.83
CA ALA A 104 -2.65 5.99 -16.40
C ALA A 104 -2.21 7.18 -17.26
N TYR A 105 -0.91 7.48 -17.25
CA TYR A 105 -0.34 8.49 -18.14
C TYR A 105 -0.41 8.03 -19.60
N LYS A 106 -0.92 8.89 -20.47
CA LYS A 106 -1.07 8.62 -21.91
C LYS A 106 0.11 9.11 -22.72
N GLU A 107 0.82 10.11 -22.18
CA GLU A 107 1.97 10.76 -22.81
C GLU A 107 3.16 10.78 -21.84
N TYR A 108 4.37 10.92 -22.40
CA TYR A 108 5.57 11.08 -21.61
C TYR A 108 5.68 12.50 -21.04
N HIS A 109 5.86 12.60 -19.74
CA HIS A 109 6.05 13.83 -18.99
C HIS A 109 7.48 13.89 -18.46
N LEU A 110 8.31 14.77 -19.04
CA LEU A 110 9.72 14.90 -18.67
C LEU A 110 9.91 15.21 -17.18
N GLU A 111 9.04 16.04 -16.61
CA GLU A 111 9.03 16.47 -15.22
C GLU A 111 8.70 15.32 -14.24
N LEU A 112 8.00 14.29 -14.70
CA LEU A 112 7.64 13.11 -13.92
C LEU A 112 8.60 11.93 -14.12
N GLY A 113 9.39 11.96 -15.20
CA GLY A 113 10.36 10.93 -15.51
C GLY A 113 9.74 9.58 -15.89
N GLU A 114 10.37 8.49 -15.46
CA GLU A 114 10.05 7.14 -15.92
C GLU A 114 8.63 6.68 -15.64
N VAL A 115 7.94 7.21 -14.64
CA VAL A 115 6.55 6.82 -14.32
C VAL A 115 5.62 6.97 -15.53
N SER A 116 5.85 7.97 -16.36
CA SER A 116 5.08 8.25 -17.57
C SER A 116 5.66 7.65 -18.86
N SER A 117 6.83 6.97 -18.79
CA SER A 117 7.49 6.40 -19.98
C SER A 117 6.97 5.01 -20.36
N TYR A 118 6.39 4.28 -19.42
CA TYR A 118 5.83 2.95 -19.68
C TYR A 118 4.45 3.03 -20.32
N PRO A 119 4.09 2.05 -21.15
CA PRO A 119 2.73 1.97 -21.67
C PRO A 119 1.70 1.87 -20.54
N PRO A 120 0.47 2.41 -20.70
CA PRO A 120 -0.60 2.30 -19.73
C PRO A 120 -0.84 0.86 -19.27
N GLY A 121 -0.94 0.66 -17.96
CA GLY A 121 -1.12 -0.66 -17.35
C GLY A 121 0.17 -1.46 -17.13
N TYR A 122 1.34 -0.90 -17.43
CA TYR A 122 2.62 -1.59 -17.23
C TYR A 122 3.53 -0.83 -16.28
N LYS A 123 4.30 -1.61 -15.50
CA LYS A 123 5.32 -1.10 -14.57
C LYS A 123 4.73 0.03 -13.70
N GLU A 124 5.46 1.13 -13.58
CA GLU A 124 5.08 2.29 -12.80
C GLU A 124 3.85 3.02 -13.34
N ASN A 125 3.53 2.88 -14.64
CA ASN A 125 2.37 3.53 -15.25
C ASN A 125 1.10 2.66 -15.13
N ALA A 126 0.50 2.65 -13.96
CA ALA A 126 -0.76 1.94 -13.65
C ALA A 126 -0.69 0.39 -13.75
N GLY A 127 0.50 -0.21 -13.69
CA GLY A 127 0.65 -1.64 -13.45
C GLY A 127 0.25 -2.01 -12.02
N ILE A 128 -0.06 -3.29 -11.76
CA ILE A 128 -0.20 -3.82 -10.41
C ILE A 128 1.21 -4.25 -9.96
N PHE A 129 1.89 -3.39 -9.22
CA PHE A 129 3.16 -3.75 -8.62
C PHE A 129 2.93 -4.55 -7.35
N CYS A 130 3.28 -5.84 -7.38
CA CYS A 130 2.84 -6.76 -6.33
C CYS A 130 3.42 -6.43 -4.96
N HIS A 131 4.62 -5.83 -4.86
CA HIS A 131 5.21 -5.50 -3.56
C HIS A 131 4.61 -4.24 -2.90
N ASN A 132 3.88 -3.39 -3.64
CA ASN A 132 3.20 -2.22 -3.08
C ASN A 132 1.83 -2.58 -2.50
N ASN A 133 1.20 -3.64 -3.00
CA ASN A 133 -0.11 -4.09 -2.53
C ASN A 133 -0.13 -4.42 -1.03
N PRO A 134 0.87 -5.10 -0.44
CA PRO A 134 0.96 -5.33 1.00
C PRO A 134 0.88 -4.07 1.87
N TRP A 135 1.26 -2.90 1.38
CA TRP A 135 1.14 -1.66 2.14
C TRP A 135 -0.31 -1.26 2.37
N ILE A 136 -1.18 -1.48 1.37
CA ILE A 136 -2.63 -1.28 1.54
C ILE A 136 -3.22 -2.38 2.41
N ILE A 137 -2.79 -3.63 2.26
CA ILE A 137 -3.25 -4.73 3.11
C ILE A 137 -2.95 -4.43 4.58
N ALA A 138 -1.73 -3.98 4.89
CA ALA A 138 -1.36 -3.53 6.23
C ALA A 138 -2.22 -2.33 6.69
N ALA A 139 -2.44 -1.35 5.81
CA ALA A 139 -3.26 -0.18 6.11
C ALA A 139 -4.72 -0.56 6.43
N GLU A 140 -5.32 -1.50 5.69
CA GLU A 140 -6.66 -2.01 5.97
C GLU A 140 -6.75 -2.65 7.37
N THR A 141 -5.72 -3.39 7.80
CA THR A 141 -5.71 -3.95 9.16
C THR A 141 -5.55 -2.89 10.24
N VAL A 142 -4.85 -1.77 9.96
CA VAL A 142 -4.71 -0.65 10.91
C VAL A 142 -6.07 -0.02 11.24
N VAL A 143 -7.00 -0.02 10.27
CA VAL A 143 -8.37 0.48 10.48
C VAL A 143 -9.39 -0.63 10.75
N GLY A 144 -8.94 -1.87 10.94
CA GLY A 144 -9.79 -2.99 11.37
C GLY A 144 -10.54 -3.72 10.27
N HIS A 145 -10.17 -3.52 8.99
CA HIS A 145 -10.84 -4.14 7.84
C HIS A 145 -10.24 -5.50 7.47
N GLY A 146 -10.36 -6.52 8.34
CA GLY A 146 -9.78 -7.85 8.16
C GLY A 146 -10.23 -8.58 6.89
N ASP A 147 -11.52 -8.51 6.55
CA ASP A 147 -12.06 -9.12 5.34
C ASP A 147 -11.41 -8.56 4.08
N ARG A 148 -11.33 -7.23 3.98
CA ARG A 148 -10.71 -6.54 2.84
C ARG A 148 -9.22 -6.82 2.76
N ALA A 149 -8.53 -6.81 3.89
CA ALA A 149 -7.11 -7.12 3.96
C ALA A 149 -6.80 -8.52 3.42
N PHE A 150 -7.56 -9.52 3.81
CA PHE A 150 -7.35 -10.90 3.34
C PHE A 150 -7.78 -11.09 1.87
N ASP A 151 -8.86 -10.48 1.43
CA ASP A 151 -9.27 -10.50 0.04
C ASP A 151 -8.18 -9.90 -0.87
N LEU A 152 -7.63 -8.73 -0.53
CA LEU A 152 -6.53 -8.13 -1.28
C LEU A 152 -5.26 -9.01 -1.25
N TYR A 153 -4.94 -9.62 -0.11
CA TYR A 153 -3.84 -10.58 0.01
C TYR A 153 -4.01 -11.75 -0.97
N SER A 154 -5.19 -12.34 -1.03
CA SER A 154 -5.47 -13.50 -1.86
C SER A 154 -5.38 -13.20 -3.37
N ARG A 155 -5.62 -11.95 -3.78
CA ARG A 155 -5.56 -11.54 -5.19
C ARG A 155 -4.16 -11.55 -5.79
N ILE A 156 -3.10 -11.47 -4.98
CA ILE A 156 -1.71 -11.49 -5.45
C ILE A 156 -0.91 -12.70 -4.96
N ALA A 157 -1.44 -13.46 -4.01
CA ALA A 157 -0.76 -14.62 -3.46
C ALA A 157 -0.83 -15.81 -4.45
N PRO A 158 0.30 -16.46 -4.80
CA PRO A 158 0.35 -17.52 -5.82
C PRO A 158 -0.61 -18.68 -5.55
N ALA A 159 -0.79 -19.06 -4.29
CA ALA A 159 -1.69 -20.15 -3.88
C ALA A 159 -3.16 -19.95 -4.31
N TYR A 160 -3.57 -18.73 -4.63
CA TYR A 160 -4.92 -18.36 -5.05
C TYR A 160 -5.02 -18.04 -6.55
N ARG A 161 -3.99 -18.38 -7.35
CA ARG A 161 -3.94 -18.05 -8.79
C ARG A 161 -4.10 -19.25 -9.71
N GLU A 162 -4.30 -20.44 -9.19
CA GLU A 162 -4.37 -21.68 -9.99
C GLU A 162 -5.50 -21.64 -11.02
N GLU A 163 -6.70 -21.22 -10.64
CA GLU A 163 -7.86 -21.14 -11.53
C GLU A 163 -7.67 -20.19 -12.72
N ILE A 164 -6.74 -19.26 -12.62
CA ILE A 164 -6.41 -18.30 -13.68
C ILE A 164 -4.97 -18.46 -14.19
N SER A 165 -4.37 -19.62 -14.02
CA SER A 165 -2.97 -19.88 -14.37
C SER A 165 -2.66 -19.61 -15.84
N ASP A 166 -3.60 -19.92 -16.75
CA ASP A 166 -3.48 -19.65 -18.19
C ASP A 166 -3.41 -18.16 -18.52
N LEU A 167 -4.01 -17.30 -17.72
CA LEU A 167 -3.93 -15.85 -17.83
C LEU A 167 -2.70 -15.32 -17.08
N HIS A 168 -2.52 -15.80 -15.84
CA HIS A 168 -1.47 -15.31 -14.95
C HIS A 168 -0.06 -15.66 -15.45
N LYS A 169 0.15 -16.86 -15.99
CA LYS A 169 1.39 -17.33 -16.63
C LYS A 169 2.64 -17.22 -15.77
N MET A 170 2.50 -17.59 -14.50
CA MET A 170 3.60 -17.59 -13.53
C MET A 170 3.69 -18.98 -12.89
N GLU A 171 4.85 -19.31 -12.34
CA GLU A 171 5.01 -20.56 -11.57
C GLU A 171 4.05 -20.57 -10.37
N PRO A 172 3.43 -21.72 -10.03
CA PRO A 172 2.33 -21.79 -9.05
C PRO A 172 2.65 -21.29 -7.63
N TYR A 173 3.93 -21.21 -7.27
CA TYR A 173 4.40 -20.83 -5.93
C TYR A 173 5.27 -19.58 -5.93
N VAL A 174 5.33 -18.84 -7.05
CA VAL A 174 6.19 -17.67 -7.20
C VAL A 174 5.39 -16.39 -7.27
N TYR A 175 5.81 -15.40 -6.49
CA TYR A 175 5.31 -14.05 -6.63
C TYR A 175 5.90 -13.35 -7.85
N SER A 176 5.06 -12.68 -8.61
CA SER A 176 5.52 -11.80 -9.69
C SER A 176 5.94 -10.41 -9.18
N GLN A 177 6.78 -9.72 -9.93
CA GLN A 177 7.07 -8.31 -9.69
C GLN A 177 5.83 -7.47 -9.98
N MET A 178 5.19 -7.70 -11.13
CA MET A 178 3.99 -6.98 -11.54
C MET A 178 2.98 -7.90 -12.24
N ILE A 179 1.73 -7.46 -12.21
CA ILE A 179 0.64 -7.96 -13.02
C ILE A 179 0.20 -6.81 -13.92
N ALA A 180 -0.08 -7.09 -15.20
CA ALA A 180 -0.60 -6.09 -16.14
C ALA A 180 -1.89 -5.48 -15.60
N GLY A 181 -1.94 -4.15 -15.51
CA GLY A 181 -3.06 -3.37 -14.99
C GLY A 181 -4.24 -3.31 -15.95
N LYS A 182 -5.33 -2.69 -15.51
CA LYS A 182 -6.60 -2.64 -16.26
C LYS A 182 -6.51 -1.87 -17.59
N ASP A 183 -5.50 -1.02 -17.74
CA ASP A 183 -5.28 -0.26 -18.98
C ASP A 183 -4.41 -1.02 -20.00
N ALA A 184 -3.85 -2.17 -19.61
CA ALA A 184 -3.06 -3.02 -20.51
C ALA A 184 -3.94 -4.00 -21.29
N PRO A 185 -3.61 -4.32 -22.56
CA PRO A 185 -4.37 -5.24 -23.38
C PRO A 185 -4.37 -6.69 -22.85
N ASN A 186 -3.39 -7.06 -22.05
CA ASN A 186 -3.27 -8.36 -21.39
C ASN A 186 -3.49 -8.28 -19.87
N PHE A 187 -4.46 -7.50 -19.44
CA PHE A 187 -4.86 -7.32 -18.04
C PHE A 187 -4.91 -8.66 -17.28
N GLY A 188 -4.19 -8.74 -16.17
CA GLY A 188 -4.10 -9.94 -15.33
C GLY A 188 -2.88 -10.83 -15.62
N GLN A 189 -2.16 -10.61 -16.72
CA GLN A 189 -0.93 -11.36 -17.01
C GLN A 189 0.22 -10.87 -16.12
N ALA A 190 0.82 -11.79 -15.37
CA ALA A 190 1.97 -11.49 -14.53
C ALA A 190 3.28 -11.44 -15.34
N LYS A 191 4.27 -10.74 -14.79
CA LYS A 191 5.60 -10.53 -15.39
C LYS A 191 6.69 -10.55 -14.33
N ASN A 192 7.89 -10.95 -14.76
CA ASN A 192 9.11 -10.92 -13.95
C ASN A 192 8.97 -11.72 -12.65
N SER A 193 8.92 -13.04 -12.78
CA SER A 193 9.02 -13.97 -11.64
C SER A 193 10.37 -13.81 -10.91
N TRP A 194 10.39 -14.04 -9.62
CA TRP A 194 11.55 -13.99 -8.72
C TRP A 194 12.16 -12.60 -8.47
N LEU A 195 12.01 -11.64 -9.36
CA LEU A 195 12.63 -10.32 -9.30
C LEU A 195 11.77 -9.32 -8.47
N THR A 196 11.45 -9.68 -7.24
CA THR A 196 10.52 -8.86 -6.43
C THR A 196 10.72 -9.06 -4.93
N GLY A 197 10.43 -8.01 -4.15
CA GLY A 197 10.29 -8.07 -2.70
C GLY A 197 8.91 -8.52 -2.22
N THR A 198 8.00 -8.92 -3.11
CA THR A 198 6.60 -9.24 -2.77
C THR A 198 6.49 -10.38 -1.78
N ALA A 199 7.29 -11.45 -1.93
CA ALA A 199 7.25 -12.61 -1.02
C ALA A 199 7.54 -12.20 0.43
N ALA A 200 8.58 -11.40 0.65
CA ALA A 200 8.94 -10.91 1.97
C ALA A 200 7.85 -9.99 2.56
N TRP A 201 7.30 -9.07 1.75
CA TRP A 201 6.23 -8.20 2.17
C TRP A 201 4.93 -8.96 2.49
N ASN A 202 4.55 -9.93 1.67
CA ASN A 202 3.35 -10.72 1.93
C ASN A 202 3.51 -11.63 3.15
N PHE A 203 4.69 -12.23 3.36
CA PHE A 203 4.98 -12.95 4.58
C PHE A 203 4.87 -12.04 5.81
N TYR A 204 5.45 -10.85 5.74
CA TYR A 204 5.36 -9.86 6.81
C TYR A 204 3.93 -9.42 7.10
N VAL A 205 3.15 -9.17 6.06
CA VAL A 205 1.77 -8.69 6.20
C VAL A 205 0.85 -9.80 6.73
N ILE A 206 0.94 -11.03 6.20
CA ILE A 206 0.09 -12.11 6.70
C ILE A 206 0.39 -12.42 8.16
N SER A 207 1.67 -12.51 8.55
CA SER A 207 2.06 -12.83 9.92
C SER A 207 1.80 -11.70 10.90
N ASN A 208 2.26 -10.47 10.59
CA ASN A 208 2.25 -9.37 11.57
C ASN A 208 0.96 -8.55 11.57
N TYR A 209 0.23 -8.52 10.46
CA TYR A 209 -0.95 -7.65 10.32
C TYR A 209 -2.26 -8.45 10.31
N ILE A 210 -2.40 -9.46 9.42
CA ILE A 210 -3.63 -10.25 9.35
C ILE A 210 -3.72 -11.22 10.54
N LEU A 211 -2.71 -12.09 10.72
CA LEU A 211 -2.66 -12.98 11.90
C LEU A 211 -2.26 -12.26 13.18
N GLY A 212 -1.64 -11.09 13.07
CA GLY A 212 -1.30 -10.24 14.19
C GLY A 212 -0.27 -10.82 15.15
N ILE A 213 0.60 -11.70 14.68
CA ILE A 213 1.64 -12.35 15.49
C ILE A 213 2.93 -11.52 15.39
N LYS A 214 3.25 -10.78 16.43
CA LYS A 214 4.39 -9.86 16.46
C LYS A 214 5.31 -10.13 17.65
N PRO A 215 6.64 -10.09 17.45
CA PRO A 215 7.54 -10.03 18.59
C PRO A 215 7.32 -8.73 19.37
N ASP A 216 7.33 -8.82 20.68
CA ASP A 216 7.29 -7.67 21.59
C ASP A 216 8.41 -7.80 22.61
N TRP A 217 8.65 -6.74 23.38
CA TRP A 217 9.74 -6.65 24.36
C TRP A 217 9.65 -7.73 25.47
N GLU A 218 8.44 -8.15 25.81
CA GLU A 218 8.16 -9.08 26.89
C GLU A 218 7.70 -10.44 26.42
N GLY A 219 7.70 -10.67 25.09
CA GLY A 219 7.28 -11.94 24.52
C GLY A 219 6.66 -11.82 23.14
N LEU A 220 5.50 -12.40 22.97
CA LEU A 220 4.76 -12.45 21.72
C LEU A 220 3.44 -11.68 21.89
N LYS A 221 3.22 -10.66 21.05
CA LYS A 221 1.92 -10.01 20.94
C LYS A 221 1.07 -10.75 19.92
N ILE A 222 -0.16 -11.10 20.27
CA ILE A 222 -1.17 -11.67 19.38
C ILE A 222 -2.33 -10.69 19.30
N ASP A 223 -2.56 -10.12 18.12
CA ASP A 223 -3.53 -9.05 17.86
C ASP A 223 -4.06 -9.19 16.42
N PRO A 224 -4.93 -10.21 16.17
CA PRO A 224 -5.36 -10.55 14.82
C PRO A 224 -6.38 -9.57 14.25
N CYS A 225 -6.28 -9.35 12.93
CA CYS A 225 -7.28 -8.68 12.11
C CYS A 225 -7.68 -9.63 10.96
N ILE A 226 -8.27 -10.76 11.32
CA ILE A 226 -8.67 -11.84 10.41
C ILE A 226 -10.06 -11.58 9.78
N PRO A 227 -10.42 -12.27 8.69
CA PRO A 227 -11.76 -12.21 8.13
C PRO A 227 -12.81 -12.67 9.15
N HIS A 228 -13.99 -12.03 9.11
CA HIS A 228 -15.11 -12.39 9.99
C HIS A 228 -15.61 -13.82 9.80
N THR A 229 -15.30 -14.44 8.65
CA THR A 229 -15.66 -15.84 8.34
C THR A 229 -14.73 -16.86 8.98
N TRP A 230 -13.64 -16.44 9.61
CA TRP A 230 -12.72 -17.32 10.32
C TRP A 230 -13.07 -17.34 11.81
N ASP A 231 -13.36 -18.53 12.34
CA ASP A 231 -13.56 -18.71 13.79
C ASP A 231 -12.27 -18.52 14.60
N GLY A 232 -11.13 -18.60 13.93
CA GLY A 232 -9.80 -18.48 14.50
C GLY A 232 -8.74 -19.16 13.62
N TYR A 233 -7.53 -19.28 14.13
CA TYR A 233 -6.43 -19.99 13.47
C TYR A 233 -5.55 -20.70 14.50
N GLN A 234 -4.83 -21.74 14.06
CA GLN A 234 -3.90 -22.53 14.87
C GLN A 234 -2.51 -22.53 14.25
#